data_b95aeb3bbaabf435c24790c673b32f24
#
_entry.id   b95aeb3bbaabf435c24790c673b32f24
#
_cell.length_a   1.000
_cell.length_b   1.000
_cell.length_c   1.000
_cell.angle_alpha   90.00
_cell.angle_beta   90.00
_cell.angle_gamma   90.00
#
_symmetry.space_group_name_H-M   'P 1'
#
loop_
_entity.id
_entity.type
_entity.pdbx_description
1 polymer ?
#
loop_
_entity_poly.entity_id
_entity_poly.type
_entity_poly.pdbx_seq_one_letter_code
_entity_poly.pdbx_strand_id
1 'polypeptide(L)'
;MCNLYSITTNQAAISALFRVVNRYVGNLAPMPGVFPDYNAPIVRNGAEGRELATARWGMPSSAHALMEATKKRAAKLDAKGKPVDFKQLLRMEPDGGTTNIRNVKSKHWTRWLGPEHRCVVPFNSFSEFNKAEGGDI
;
A
#
# COMPACT_ATOMS: atom_id res chain seq x y z
N MET A 1 1.76 12.12 7.74
CA MET A 1 2.01 10.94 6.85
C MET A 1 0.70 10.21 6.73
N CYS A 2 0.11 10.16 5.54
CA CYS A 2 -1.23 9.58 5.33
C CYS A 2 -1.26 8.07 5.61
N ASN A 3 -2.11 7.66 6.54
CA ASN A 3 -2.34 6.25 6.90
C ASN A 3 -3.80 5.83 6.73
N LEU A 4 -4.65 6.77 6.28
CA LEU A 4 -6.07 6.54 6.10
C LEU A 4 -6.60 7.51 5.06
N TYR A 5 -7.40 7.02 4.12
CA TYR A 5 -8.20 7.85 3.24
C TYR A 5 -9.57 7.23 3.00
N SER A 6 -10.48 8.03 2.46
CA SER A 6 -11.85 7.61 2.12
C SER A 6 -12.06 7.74 0.62
N ILE A 7 -12.74 6.77 0.03
CA ILE A 7 -13.28 6.82 -1.33
C ILE A 7 -14.69 6.26 -1.35
N THR A 8 -15.67 7.15 -1.36
CA THR A 8 -17.10 6.83 -1.38
C THR A 8 -17.78 7.18 -2.71
N THR A 9 -17.03 7.84 -3.60
CA THR A 9 -17.50 8.14 -4.96
C THR A 9 -17.72 6.85 -5.75
N ASN A 10 -18.85 6.77 -6.45
CA ASN A 10 -19.18 5.58 -7.22
C ASN A 10 -18.24 5.37 -8.42
N GLN A 11 -18.16 4.14 -8.88
CA GLN A 11 -17.29 3.71 -9.96
C GLN A 11 -17.53 4.46 -11.27
N ALA A 12 -18.78 4.78 -11.59
CA ALA A 12 -19.11 5.50 -12.83
C ALA A 12 -18.55 6.93 -12.82
N ALA A 13 -18.67 7.62 -11.69
CA ALA A 13 -18.11 8.97 -11.52
C ALA A 13 -16.57 8.96 -11.55
N ILE A 14 -15.92 7.98 -10.93
CA ILE A 14 -14.45 7.81 -11.01
C ILE A 14 -14.03 7.59 -12.47
N SER A 15 -14.72 6.68 -13.18
CA SER A 15 -14.42 6.36 -14.58
C SER A 15 -14.58 7.56 -15.50
N ALA A 16 -15.63 8.36 -15.30
CA ALA A 16 -15.86 9.58 -16.07
C ALA A 16 -14.82 10.65 -15.78
N LEU A 17 -14.51 10.92 -14.51
CA LEU A 17 -13.54 11.93 -14.10
C LEU A 17 -12.14 11.66 -14.67
N PHE A 18 -11.70 10.42 -14.63
CA PHE A 18 -10.38 10.03 -15.10
C PHE A 18 -10.35 9.56 -16.56
N ARG A 19 -11.49 9.59 -17.27
CA ARG A 19 -11.62 9.12 -18.67
C ARG A 19 -11.09 7.70 -18.84
N VAL A 20 -11.57 6.81 -17.99
CA VAL A 20 -11.18 5.39 -18.00
C VAL A 20 -11.80 4.70 -19.21
N VAL A 21 -10.99 3.97 -19.97
CA VAL A 21 -11.44 3.18 -21.13
C VAL A 21 -11.63 1.71 -20.78
N ASN A 22 -10.79 1.15 -19.90
CA ASN A 22 -10.86 -0.25 -19.47
C ASN A 22 -11.07 -0.35 -17.95
N ARG A 23 -11.89 -1.29 -17.52
CA ARG A 23 -12.18 -1.55 -16.12
C ARG A 23 -11.84 -2.99 -15.78
N TYR A 24 -10.92 -3.16 -14.84
CA TYR A 24 -10.52 -4.45 -14.30
C TYR A 24 -11.03 -4.68 -12.88
N VAL A 25 -12.18 -4.09 -12.59
CA VAL A 25 -12.87 -4.19 -11.31
C VAL A 25 -14.33 -4.54 -11.54
N GLY A 26 -14.90 -5.30 -10.64
CA GLY A 26 -16.35 -5.48 -10.56
C GLY A 26 -17.03 -4.23 -10.00
N ASN A 27 -18.15 -4.41 -9.34
CA ASN A 27 -18.81 -3.31 -8.64
C ASN A 27 -17.94 -2.89 -7.43
N LEU A 28 -17.50 -1.64 -7.44
CA LEU A 28 -16.77 -1.06 -6.31
C LEU A 28 -17.77 -0.56 -5.27
N ALA A 29 -17.74 -1.18 -4.10
CA ALA A 29 -18.45 -0.65 -2.94
C ALA A 29 -17.75 0.62 -2.43
N PRO A 30 -18.49 1.57 -1.85
CA PRO A 30 -17.92 2.70 -1.14
C PRO A 30 -16.95 2.22 -0.04
N MET A 31 -15.80 2.87 0.06
CA MET A 31 -14.78 2.57 1.08
C MET A 31 -14.60 3.80 1.98
N PRO A 32 -15.33 3.91 3.08
CA PRO A 32 -15.21 5.05 4.00
C PRO A 32 -13.88 5.10 4.73
N GLY A 33 -13.17 3.96 4.81
CA GLY A 33 -11.83 3.88 5.38
C GLY A 33 -10.96 2.90 4.59
N VAL A 34 -9.91 3.40 3.98
CA VAL A 34 -8.85 2.60 3.33
C VAL A 34 -7.59 2.74 4.15
N PHE A 35 -7.11 1.64 4.69
CA PHE A 35 -5.90 1.56 5.49
C PHE A 35 -4.76 0.91 4.70
N PRO A 36 -3.49 1.07 5.13
CA PRO A 36 -2.39 0.28 4.59
C PRO A 36 -2.74 -1.20 4.55
N ASP A 37 -2.26 -1.90 3.52
CA ASP A 37 -2.53 -3.30 3.23
C ASP A 37 -3.93 -3.63 2.65
N TYR A 38 -4.83 -2.66 2.54
CA TYR A 38 -6.12 -2.84 1.88
C TYR A 38 -5.98 -2.75 0.36
N ASN A 39 -6.80 -3.54 -0.35
CA ASN A 39 -7.03 -3.35 -1.78
C ASN A 39 -8.00 -2.19 -1.99
N ALA A 40 -7.63 -1.27 -2.87
CA ALA A 40 -8.43 -0.11 -3.17
C ALA A 40 -8.32 0.30 -4.65
N PRO A 41 -9.27 1.08 -5.19
CA PRO A 41 -9.26 1.48 -6.58
C PRO A 41 -8.06 2.39 -6.91
N ILE A 42 -7.47 2.14 -8.05
CA ILE A 42 -6.43 2.97 -8.66
C ILE A 42 -6.76 3.23 -10.12
N VAL A 43 -6.25 4.32 -10.65
CA VAL A 43 -6.24 4.60 -12.09
C VAL A 43 -4.80 4.59 -12.58
N ARG A 44 -4.53 3.77 -13.59
CA ARG A 44 -3.21 3.64 -14.20
C ARG A 44 -3.28 3.74 -15.71
N ASN A 45 -2.14 3.92 -16.37
CA ASN A 45 -2.05 3.84 -17.80
C ASN A 45 -1.87 2.36 -18.22
N GLY A 46 -2.70 1.91 -19.13
CA GLY A 46 -2.58 0.63 -19.82
C GLY A 46 -2.26 0.80 -21.29
N ALA A 47 -2.21 -0.31 -22.03
CA ALA A 47 -1.88 -0.30 -23.45
C ALA A 47 -2.88 0.49 -24.31
N GLU A 48 -4.16 0.43 -23.96
CA GLU A 48 -5.25 1.07 -24.72
C GLU A 48 -5.73 2.39 -24.11
N GLY A 49 -5.13 2.82 -23.00
CA GLY A 49 -5.51 4.03 -22.31
C GLY A 49 -5.59 3.86 -20.79
N ARG A 50 -6.36 4.72 -20.13
CA ARG A 50 -6.49 4.66 -18.68
C ARG A 50 -7.36 3.50 -18.24
N GLU A 51 -6.90 2.81 -17.22
CA GLU A 51 -7.55 1.64 -16.63
C GLU A 51 -7.93 1.92 -15.17
N LEU A 52 -9.13 1.53 -14.79
CA LEU A 52 -9.54 1.43 -13.39
C LEU A 52 -9.30 0.00 -12.91
N ALA A 53 -8.46 -0.15 -11.91
CA ALA A 53 -8.09 -1.42 -11.32
C ALA A 53 -8.08 -1.31 -9.79
N THR A 54 -7.84 -2.41 -9.10
CA THR A 54 -7.55 -2.41 -7.67
C THR A 54 -6.09 -2.77 -7.42
N ALA A 55 -5.51 -2.17 -6.41
CA ALA A 55 -4.18 -2.53 -5.94
C ALA A 55 -4.12 -2.49 -4.41
N ARG A 56 -3.25 -3.30 -3.86
CA ARG A 56 -2.93 -3.30 -2.44
C ARG A 56 -2.11 -2.05 -2.09
N TRP A 57 -2.50 -1.35 -1.05
CA TRP A 57 -1.75 -0.19 -0.58
C TRP A 57 -0.52 -0.61 0.22
N GLY A 58 0.62 -0.47 -0.37
CA GLY A 58 1.92 -0.79 0.21
C GLY A 58 2.85 -1.43 -0.81
N MET A 59 4.03 -0.83 -1.00
CA MET A 59 5.07 -1.39 -1.86
C MET A 59 5.79 -2.54 -1.15
N PRO A 60 6.26 -3.57 -1.87
CA PRO A 60 7.00 -4.67 -1.28
C PRO A 60 8.21 -4.19 -0.48
N SER A 61 8.36 -4.66 0.74
CA SER A 61 9.52 -4.35 1.57
C SER A 61 10.82 -4.97 1.01
N SER A 62 11.95 -4.36 1.33
CA SER A 62 13.25 -4.93 0.93
C SER A 62 13.55 -6.22 1.70
N ALA A 63 14.34 -7.11 1.09
CA ALA A 63 14.82 -8.32 1.77
C ALA A 63 15.54 -7.99 3.09
N HIS A 64 16.28 -6.87 3.12
CA HIS A 64 16.93 -6.40 4.34
C HIS A 64 15.90 -6.04 5.43
N ALA A 65 14.85 -5.31 5.09
CA ALA A 65 13.80 -4.93 6.04
C ALA A 65 13.08 -6.17 6.61
N LEU A 66 12.75 -7.13 5.76
CA LEU A 66 12.14 -8.40 6.18
C LEU A 66 13.08 -9.21 7.08
N MET A 67 14.38 -9.28 6.75
CA MET A 67 15.39 -9.93 7.57
C MET A 67 15.47 -9.30 8.97
N GLU A 68 15.52 -7.97 9.06
CA GLU A 68 15.57 -7.27 10.35
C GLU A 68 14.27 -7.46 11.18
N ALA A 69 13.12 -7.46 10.53
CA ALA A 69 11.85 -7.77 11.19
C ALA A 69 11.84 -9.20 11.75
N THR A 70 12.32 -10.17 10.96
CA THR A 70 12.44 -11.58 11.38
C THR A 70 13.39 -11.74 12.56
N LYS A 71 14.56 -11.07 12.54
CA LYS A 71 15.50 -11.09 13.68
C LYS A 71 14.83 -10.61 14.97
N LYS A 72 14.09 -9.49 14.90
CA LYS A 72 13.35 -8.95 16.07
C LYS A 72 12.29 -9.93 16.57
N ARG A 73 11.58 -10.59 15.64
CA ARG A 73 10.56 -11.59 16.00
C ARG A 73 11.20 -12.84 16.61
N ALA A 74 12.29 -13.32 16.03
CA ALA A 74 13.05 -14.46 16.56
C ALA A 74 13.53 -14.20 18.00
N ALA A 75 14.14 -13.04 18.25
CA ALA A 75 14.59 -12.65 19.59
C ALA A 75 13.44 -12.60 20.62
N LYS A 76 12.25 -12.13 20.21
CA LYS A 76 11.06 -12.12 21.09
C LYS A 76 10.54 -13.53 21.41
N LEU A 77 10.66 -14.46 20.47
CA LEU A 77 10.26 -15.86 20.70
C LEU A 77 11.27 -16.57 21.60
N ASP A 78 12.56 -16.38 21.34
CA ASP A 78 13.65 -16.92 22.16
C ASP A 78 13.55 -16.45 23.62
N ALA A 79 13.34 -15.15 23.84
CA ALA A 79 13.12 -14.60 25.18
C ALA A 79 11.89 -15.17 25.91
N LYS A 80 10.93 -15.78 25.18
CA LYS A 80 9.77 -16.48 25.72
C LYS A 80 10.00 -18.00 25.84
N GLY A 81 11.23 -18.47 25.62
CA GLY A 81 11.58 -19.90 25.65
C GLY A 81 10.92 -20.74 24.55
N LYS A 82 10.48 -20.11 23.45
CA LYS A 82 9.89 -20.83 22.31
C LYS A 82 10.96 -21.24 21.32
N PRO A 83 10.90 -22.46 20.74
CA PRO A 83 11.85 -22.87 19.71
C PRO A 83 11.76 -21.98 18.49
N VAL A 84 12.90 -21.60 17.93
CA VAL A 84 13.00 -20.69 16.78
C VAL A 84 13.65 -21.41 15.60
N ASP A 85 12.88 -21.66 14.54
CA ASP A 85 13.43 -21.96 13.22
C ASP A 85 13.48 -20.64 12.41
N PHE A 86 14.65 -20.01 12.38
CA PHE A 86 14.83 -18.72 11.75
C PHE A 86 14.52 -18.74 10.24
N LYS A 87 14.87 -19.83 9.55
CA LYS A 87 14.63 -19.98 8.10
C LYS A 87 13.13 -20.04 7.80
N GLN A 88 12.38 -20.78 8.62
CA GLN A 88 10.94 -20.85 8.50
C GLN A 88 10.29 -19.50 8.84
N LEU A 89 10.74 -18.84 9.92
CA LEU A 89 10.26 -17.51 10.29
C LEU A 89 10.46 -16.49 9.17
N LEU A 90 11.64 -16.47 8.55
CA LEU A 90 11.95 -15.55 7.46
C LEU A 90 11.06 -15.80 6.23
N ARG A 91 10.84 -17.07 5.88
CA ARG A 91 9.95 -17.43 4.75
C ARG A 91 8.50 -16.99 4.99
N MET A 92 8.07 -16.99 6.24
CA MET A 92 6.71 -16.63 6.65
C MET A 92 6.61 -15.22 7.23
N GLU A 93 7.67 -14.38 7.07
CA GLU A 93 7.63 -13.02 7.60
C GLU A 93 6.55 -12.20 6.89
N PRO A 94 5.56 -11.67 7.63
CA PRO A 94 4.53 -10.82 7.03
C PRO A 94 5.14 -9.54 6.46
N ASP A 95 4.77 -9.21 5.24
CA ASP A 95 5.14 -7.93 4.63
C ASP A 95 3.92 -7.00 4.64
N GLY A 96 3.86 -6.11 5.61
CA GLY A 96 2.83 -5.06 5.70
C GLY A 96 2.96 -3.98 4.62
N GLY A 97 4.03 -4.02 3.84
CA GLY A 97 4.32 -3.06 2.79
C GLY A 97 4.88 -1.73 3.28
N THR A 98 5.47 -1.00 2.36
CA THR A 98 5.96 0.36 2.58
C THR A 98 4.99 1.35 1.94
N THR A 99 4.35 2.17 2.75
CA THR A 99 3.32 3.13 2.30
C THR A 99 3.91 4.47 1.87
N ASN A 100 5.13 4.79 2.31
CA ASN A 100 5.79 6.06 2.01
C ASN A 100 7.26 5.83 1.68
N ILE A 101 7.65 6.12 0.45
CA ILE A 101 9.03 6.04 -0.02
C ILE A 101 9.69 7.41 0.18
N ARG A 102 10.59 7.53 1.15
CA ARG A 102 11.33 8.77 1.44
C ARG A 102 12.70 8.80 0.75
N ASN A 103 13.40 7.67 0.72
CA ASN A 103 14.72 7.58 0.06
C ASN A 103 14.57 7.10 -1.38
N VAL A 104 14.27 8.04 -2.28
CA VAL A 104 14.12 7.77 -3.72
C VAL A 104 15.43 7.35 -4.41
N LYS A 105 16.60 7.49 -3.75
CA LYS A 105 17.90 7.05 -4.27
C LYS A 105 18.21 5.58 -3.95
N SER A 106 17.39 4.95 -3.11
CA SER A 106 17.56 3.54 -2.77
C SER A 106 17.37 2.66 -4.01
N LYS A 107 18.34 1.78 -4.27
CA LYS A 107 18.28 0.79 -5.38
C LYS A 107 17.05 -0.10 -5.31
N HIS A 108 16.51 -0.32 -4.12
CA HIS A 108 15.28 -1.08 -3.95
C HIS A 108 14.08 -0.40 -4.62
N TRP A 109 13.98 0.93 -4.53
CA TRP A 109 12.86 1.71 -5.05
C TRP A 109 13.03 2.19 -6.48
N THR A 110 14.26 2.48 -6.93
CA THR A 110 14.52 3.11 -8.25
C THR A 110 13.89 2.34 -9.40
N ARG A 111 13.79 1.02 -9.32
CA ARG A 111 13.15 0.17 -10.33
C ARG A 111 11.65 0.41 -10.51
N TRP A 112 10.97 1.05 -9.55
CA TRP A 112 9.54 1.31 -9.59
C TRP A 112 9.18 2.80 -9.63
N LEU A 113 10.14 3.70 -9.77
CA LEU A 113 9.88 5.13 -9.78
C LEU A 113 9.56 5.68 -11.18
N GLY A 114 9.72 4.87 -12.22
CA GLY A 114 9.40 5.25 -13.60
C GLY A 114 7.90 5.53 -13.80
N PRO A 115 7.55 6.32 -14.84
CA PRO A 115 6.14 6.63 -15.15
C PRO A 115 5.27 5.42 -15.38
N GLU A 116 5.84 4.32 -15.90
CA GLU A 116 5.18 3.05 -16.20
C GLU A 116 4.68 2.33 -14.94
N HIS A 117 5.23 2.67 -13.77
CA HIS A 117 4.85 2.09 -12.47
C HIS A 117 3.95 3.01 -11.63
N ARG A 118 3.53 4.15 -12.19
CA ARG A 118 2.73 5.13 -11.46
C ARG A 118 1.24 4.88 -11.63
N CYS A 119 0.50 5.21 -10.58
CA CYS A 119 -0.95 5.27 -10.62
C CYS A 119 -1.45 6.53 -9.92
N VAL A 120 -2.69 6.84 -10.14
CA VAL A 120 -3.45 7.83 -9.37
C VAL A 120 -4.36 7.09 -8.43
N VAL A 121 -4.40 7.51 -7.17
CA VAL A 121 -5.33 6.99 -6.16
C VAL A 121 -6.48 7.99 -6.03
N PRO A 122 -7.69 7.67 -6.50
CA PRO A 122 -8.86 8.53 -6.28
C PRO A 122 -9.24 8.51 -4.81
N PHE A 123 -9.56 9.67 -4.25
CA PHE A 123 -9.99 9.79 -2.86
C PHE A 123 -10.95 10.97 -2.68
N ASN A 124 -11.76 10.95 -1.61
CA ASN A 124 -12.61 12.06 -1.20
C ASN A 124 -11.96 12.86 -0.07
N SER A 125 -11.34 12.20 0.88
CA SER A 125 -10.64 12.79 2.01
C SER A 125 -9.51 11.88 2.47
N PHE A 126 -8.56 12.43 3.17
CA PHE A 126 -7.48 11.68 3.81
C PHE A 126 -7.19 12.25 5.19
N SER A 127 -6.62 11.42 6.07
CA SER A 127 -6.28 11.77 7.43
C SER A 127 -4.77 11.95 7.59
N GLU A 128 -4.38 12.99 8.31
CA GLU A 128 -3.00 13.25 8.71
C GLU A 128 -2.93 13.49 10.22
N PHE A 129 -1.87 12.98 10.83
CA PHE A 129 -1.66 13.14 12.26
C PHE A 129 -1.34 14.60 12.61
N ASN A 130 -2.21 15.23 13.40
CA ASN A 130 -2.00 16.57 13.92
C ASN A 130 -1.46 16.52 15.35
N LYS A 131 -0.19 16.88 15.52
CA LYS A 131 0.46 16.88 16.83
C LYS A 131 -0.18 17.85 17.85
N ALA A 132 -0.72 18.96 17.36
CA ALA A 132 -1.35 19.96 18.22
C ALA A 132 -2.67 19.46 18.83
N GLU A 133 -3.39 18.62 18.12
CA GLU A 133 -4.67 18.04 18.54
C GLU A 133 -4.54 16.61 19.07
N GLY A 134 -3.34 16.03 18.99
CA GLY A 134 -3.05 14.69 19.53
C GLY A 134 -3.72 13.54 18.77
N GLY A 135 -4.14 13.75 17.55
CA GLY A 135 -4.83 12.75 16.75
C GLY A 135 -4.79 12.98 15.25
N ASP A 136 -5.42 12.08 14.50
CA ASP A 136 -5.65 12.19 13.07
C ASP A 136 -6.87 13.07 12.79
N ILE A 137 -6.77 13.94 11.81
CA ILE A 137 -7.84 14.83 11.32
C ILE A 137 -8.06 14.64 9.83
#